data_22245d56984525721aed82fbeb83469f
#
_entry.id   22245d56984525721aed82fbeb83469f
#
_cell.length_a   1.000
_cell.length_b   1.000
_cell.length_c   1.000
_cell.angle_alpha   90.00
_cell.angle_beta   90.00
_cell.angle_gamma   90.00
#
_symmetry.space_group_name_H-M   'P 1'
#
loop_
_entity.id
_entity.type
_entity.pdbx_description
1 polymer ?
#
loop_
_entity_poly.entity_id
_entity_poly.type
_entity_poly.pdbx_seq_one_letter_code
_entity_poly.pdbx_strand_id
1 'polypeptide(L)'
;GRTLPAHRLQAVFEVTGRRFLDQQIPGIDDHLDPDGRVMDSMLSEHFCEGFLEGYLLTGRHGFFDSYEAFIRIVDSMFAQHAKWLKMCSELPWRHDIASLNYILTSNVWQQDHNGFTHQDPGFLDHVANKKADVVRMYLPPDANCLLSCFDHCIKSRNYVNVIVASKHPRQQWLTMEQAVKHCTQGIGIWSWASNDQGEEPDVVMACCGDTPTLETLAAVSILRKELPELKLRVVNVVDLMKLQPHTEHPHGLTDEEYDGLFTKDKPIIFAYHGYPTLVHELTYRRRNKNLHVRGYKEEGTITTPFDMRVLNDIDRFDLVIDTVRRLPQLGNRGAYLVQKMQDKLVEHRQYIRDNGVDLPEIRSWKWDEALNNAE
;
A
#
# COMPACT_ATOMS: atom_id res chain seq x y z
N GLY A 1 -12.20 19.10 -13.76
CA GLY A 1 -10.89 19.54 -14.21
C GLY A 1 -9.85 19.84 -13.13
N ARG A 2 -10.20 20.33 -11.95
CA ARG A 2 -9.23 20.60 -10.87
C ARG A 2 -8.76 19.33 -10.15
N THR A 3 -9.44 18.21 -10.30
CA THR A 3 -9.09 16.94 -9.66
C THR A 3 -7.91 16.23 -10.33
N LEU A 4 -7.77 16.27 -11.67
CA LEU A 4 -6.65 15.63 -12.37
C LEU A 4 -5.27 16.06 -11.84
N PRO A 5 -4.97 17.37 -11.66
CA PRO A 5 -3.71 17.79 -11.03
C PRO A 5 -3.53 17.31 -9.59
N ALA A 6 -4.61 17.25 -8.80
CA ALA A 6 -4.55 16.77 -7.43
C ALA A 6 -4.15 15.29 -7.32
N HIS A 7 -4.45 14.50 -8.35
CA HIS A 7 -4.08 13.09 -8.50
C HIS A 7 -2.83 12.87 -9.36
N ARG A 8 -2.16 13.95 -9.82
CA ARG A 8 -1.00 13.87 -10.70
C ARG A 8 -1.28 13.23 -12.08
N LEU A 9 -2.52 13.36 -12.57
CA LEU A 9 -2.96 12.81 -13.87
C LEU A 9 -3.02 13.86 -14.99
N GLN A 10 -2.50 15.07 -14.77
CA GLN A 10 -2.55 16.18 -15.73
C GLN A 10 -1.83 15.90 -17.07
N ALA A 11 -0.94 14.90 -17.13
CA ALA A 11 -0.27 14.50 -18.36
C ALA A 11 -1.26 14.06 -19.49
N VAL A 12 -2.51 13.76 -19.13
CA VAL A 12 -3.55 13.50 -20.13
C VAL A 12 -3.73 14.67 -21.12
N PHE A 13 -3.47 15.92 -20.71
CA PHE A 13 -3.56 17.09 -21.55
C PHE A 13 -2.44 17.22 -22.61
N GLU A 14 -1.39 16.41 -22.50
CA GLU A 14 -0.37 16.27 -23.55
C GLU A 14 -0.89 15.43 -24.75
N VAL A 15 -1.96 14.65 -24.51
CA VAL A 15 -2.53 13.71 -25.50
C VAL A 15 -3.85 14.23 -26.08
N THR A 16 -4.68 14.89 -25.27
CA THR A 16 -6.03 15.29 -25.67
C THR A 16 -6.51 16.49 -24.85
N GLY A 17 -7.31 17.36 -25.47
CA GLY A 17 -7.90 18.49 -24.82
C GLY A 17 -9.18 18.16 -24.06
N ARG A 18 -9.81 19.21 -23.56
CA ARG A 18 -10.97 19.21 -22.68
C ARG A 18 -12.24 19.53 -23.47
N ARG A 19 -13.26 18.73 -23.30
CA ARG A 19 -14.61 18.99 -23.79
C ARG A 19 -15.52 19.24 -22.60
N PHE A 20 -16.08 20.46 -22.51
CA PHE A 20 -17.08 20.78 -21.51
C PHE A 20 -18.47 20.38 -21.99
N LEU A 21 -19.34 20.01 -21.03
CA LEU A 21 -20.77 19.82 -21.30
C LEU A 21 -21.55 21.14 -21.25
N ASP A 22 -21.00 22.14 -20.53
CA ASP A 22 -21.57 23.48 -20.35
C ASP A 22 -20.91 24.52 -21.28
N GLN A 23 -21.09 25.79 -20.94
CA GLN A 23 -20.54 26.90 -21.70
C GLN A 23 -19.01 26.92 -21.65
N GLN A 24 -18.40 26.91 -22.83
CA GLN A 24 -16.96 27.12 -23.01
C GLN A 24 -16.66 28.61 -23.17
N ILE A 25 -15.61 29.10 -22.52
CA ILE A 25 -15.16 30.48 -22.62
C ILE A 25 -13.76 30.52 -23.24
N PRO A 26 -13.65 30.70 -24.57
CA PRO A 26 -12.35 30.74 -25.24
C PRO A 26 -11.46 31.86 -24.67
N GLY A 27 -10.18 31.54 -24.44
CA GLY A 27 -9.19 32.47 -23.87
C GLY A 27 -9.18 32.55 -22.34
N ILE A 28 -10.16 31.90 -21.65
CA ILE A 28 -10.22 31.77 -20.19
C ILE A 28 -10.05 30.33 -19.77
N ASP A 29 -10.74 29.42 -20.44
CA ASP A 29 -10.64 27.98 -20.15
C ASP A 29 -9.42 27.39 -20.83
N ASP A 30 -8.59 26.71 -20.03
CA ASP A 30 -7.37 26.04 -20.49
C ASP A 30 -7.67 24.68 -21.16
N HIS A 31 -6.84 24.32 -22.14
CA HIS A 31 -6.87 23.01 -22.83
C HIS A 31 -8.17 22.70 -23.58
N LEU A 32 -8.91 23.73 -24.02
CA LEU A 32 -10.13 23.54 -24.81
C LEU A 32 -9.85 22.89 -26.14
N ASP A 33 -10.62 21.84 -26.47
CA ASP A 33 -10.58 21.16 -27.73
C ASP A 33 -11.99 20.57 -28.04
N PRO A 34 -12.65 21.00 -29.15
CA PRO A 34 -13.96 20.44 -29.53
C PRO A 34 -13.98 18.93 -29.71
N ASP A 35 -12.84 18.36 -30.13
CA ASP A 35 -12.64 16.91 -30.31
C ASP A 35 -11.96 16.25 -29.10
N GLY A 36 -11.76 17.01 -28.02
CA GLY A 36 -11.13 16.56 -26.80
C GLY A 36 -11.87 15.40 -26.13
N ARG A 37 -11.13 14.55 -25.44
CA ARG A 37 -11.65 13.37 -24.73
C ARG A 37 -11.72 13.56 -23.21
N VAL A 38 -11.25 14.68 -22.69
CA VAL A 38 -11.42 15.04 -21.28
C VAL A 38 -12.76 15.73 -21.09
N MET A 39 -13.63 15.11 -20.30
CA MET A 39 -14.95 15.64 -19.97
C MET A 39 -14.93 16.24 -18.57
N ASP A 40 -15.33 17.49 -18.44
CA ASP A 40 -15.60 18.09 -17.14
C ASP A 40 -17.00 17.71 -16.66
N SER A 41 -17.10 17.43 -15.39
CA SER A 41 -18.32 17.03 -14.72
C SER A 41 -18.42 17.74 -13.37
N MET A 42 -19.58 17.68 -12.73
CA MET A 42 -19.72 18.07 -11.34
C MET A 42 -18.81 17.19 -10.47
N LEU A 43 -18.37 17.71 -9.34
CA LEU A 43 -17.61 16.94 -8.35
C LEU A 43 -18.56 15.93 -7.67
N SER A 44 -18.55 14.70 -8.15
CA SER A 44 -19.39 13.63 -7.65
C SER A 44 -18.74 12.28 -7.94
N GLU A 45 -18.32 11.60 -6.91
CA GLU A 45 -17.74 10.25 -6.98
C GLU A 45 -18.76 9.26 -7.55
N HIS A 46 -20.01 9.34 -7.13
CA HIS A 46 -21.10 8.47 -7.65
C HIS A 46 -21.30 8.62 -9.14
N PHE A 47 -21.25 9.86 -9.64
CA PHE A 47 -21.40 10.12 -11.07
C PHE A 47 -20.24 9.56 -11.87
N CYS A 48 -19.00 9.78 -11.43
CA CYS A 48 -17.80 9.25 -12.07
C CYS A 48 -17.76 7.71 -12.04
N GLU A 49 -18.14 7.10 -10.93
CA GLU A 49 -18.25 5.65 -10.79
C GLU A 49 -19.31 5.09 -11.74
N GLY A 50 -20.52 5.66 -11.79
CA GLY A 50 -21.60 5.24 -12.68
C GLY A 50 -21.21 5.33 -14.16
N PHE A 51 -20.45 6.37 -14.56
CA PHE A 51 -19.89 6.45 -15.90
C PHE A 51 -18.90 5.33 -16.19
N LEU A 52 -17.99 5.04 -15.25
CA LEU A 52 -17.03 3.97 -15.39
C LEU A 52 -17.74 2.61 -15.50
N GLU A 53 -18.67 2.31 -14.61
CA GLU A 53 -19.43 1.05 -14.65
C GLU A 53 -20.13 0.85 -16.00
N GLY A 54 -20.82 1.89 -16.51
CA GLY A 54 -21.43 1.86 -17.84
C GLY A 54 -20.42 1.63 -18.96
N TYR A 55 -19.24 2.26 -18.85
CA TYR A 55 -18.16 2.10 -19.84
C TYR A 55 -17.60 0.68 -19.85
N LEU A 56 -17.38 0.07 -18.67
CA LEU A 56 -16.92 -1.31 -18.53
C LEU A 56 -17.92 -2.32 -19.12
N LEU A 57 -19.23 -2.10 -18.92
CA LEU A 57 -20.30 -2.93 -19.49
C LEU A 57 -20.35 -2.92 -21.01
N THR A 58 -19.76 -1.91 -21.68
CA THR A 58 -19.60 -1.87 -23.13
C THR A 58 -18.37 -2.65 -23.64
N GLY A 59 -17.66 -3.36 -22.73
CA GLY A 59 -16.45 -4.14 -23.05
C GLY A 59 -15.16 -3.32 -23.10
N ARG A 60 -15.20 -2.05 -22.68
CA ARG A 60 -14.03 -1.17 -22.59
C ARG A 60 -13.39 -1.28 -21.22
N HIS A 61 -12.12 -0.90 -21.12
CA HIS A 61 -11.33 -0.93 -19.88
C HIS A 61 -11.15 0.48 -19.33
N GLY A 62 -11.15 0.59 -18.00
CA GLY A 62 -10.98 1.86 -17.32
C GLY A 62 -10.63 1.69 -15.84
N PHE A 63 -10.42 2.81 -15.16
CA PHE A 63 -10.14 2.84 -13.73
C PHE A 63 -10.74 4.09 -13.10
N PHE A 64 -11.03 4.01 -11.81
CA PHE A 64 -11.47 5.11 -10.98
C PHE A 64 -10.32 5.52 -10.04
N ASP A 65 -9.94 6.79 -10.11
CA ASP A 65 -8.91 7.35 -9.24
C ASP A 65 -9.55 8.23 -8.18
N SER A 66 -9.23 7.97 -6.92
CA SER A 66 -9.78 8.70 -5.78
C SER A 66 -8.75 8.85 -4.66
N TYR A 67 -9.02 9.78 -3.75
CA TYR A 67 -8.39 9.77 -2.43
C TYR A 67 -8.89 8.57 -1.64
N GLU A 68 -8.00 7.94 -0.89
CA GLU A 68 -8.33 6.77 -0.09
C GLU A 68 -9.48 7.04 0.90
N ALA A 69 -9.50 8.20 1.55
CA ALA A 69 -10.56 8.59 2.47
C ALA A 69 -11.92 8.82 1.80
N PHE A 70 -11.96 9.13 0.50
CA PHE A 70 -13.20 9.48 -0.20
C PHE A 70 -13.77 8.33 -1.02
N ILE A 71 -13.01 7.30 -1.29
CA ILE A 71 -13.49 6.14 -2.06
C ILE A 71 -14.70 5.48 -1.38
N ARG A 72 -14.82 5.57 -0.05
CA ARG A 72 -15.98 5.02 0.69
C ARG A 72 -17.31 5.66 0.32
N ILE A 73 -17.32 6.83 -0.31
CA ILE A 73 -18.53 7.44 -0.85
C ILE A 73 -19.23 6.51 -1.85
N VAL A 74 -18.47 5.68 -2.58
CA VAL A 74 -18.99 4.72 -3.57
C VAL A 74 -19.08 3.27 -3.08
N ASP A 75 -18.94 3.01 -1.79
CA ASP A 75 -19.01 1.65 -1.20
C ASP A 75 -20.21 0.86 -1.67
N SER A 76 -21.37 1.50 -1.73
CA SER A 76 -22.63 0.86 -2.15
C SER A 76 -22.60 0.46 -3.63
N MET A 77 -22.07 1.32 -4.49
CA MET A 77 -21.94 1.05 -5.93
C MET A 77 -20.93 -0.07 -6.17
N PHE A 78 -19.76 0.02 -5.56
CA PHE A 78 -18.78 -1.04 -5.55
C PHE A 78 -19.37 -2.39 -5.14
N ALA A 79 -20.12 -2.43 -4.04
CA ALA A 79 -20.73 -3.65 -3.53
C ALA A 79 -21.74 -4.26 -4.52
N GLN A 80 -22.52 -3.44 -5.24
CA GLN A 80 -23.43 -3.89 -6.29
C GLN A 80 -22.65 -4.41 -7.51
N HIS A 81 -21.65 -3.69 -7.96
CA HIS A 81 -20.83 -4.09 -9.11
C HIS A 81 -20.12 -5.44 -8.87
N ALA A 82 -19.56 -5.63 -7.67
CA ALA A 82 -18.94 -6.90 -7.28
C ALA A 82 -19.94 -8.09 -7.35
N LYS A 83 -21.21 -7.86 -7.00
CA LYS A 83 -22.26 -8.89 -7.14
C LYS A 83 -22.60 -9.17 -8.61
N TRP A 84 -22.61 -8.15 -9.47
CA TRP A 84 -22.81 -8.36 -10.90
C TRP A 84 -21.68 -9.17 -11.52
N LEU A 85 -20.41 -8.87 -11.18
CA LEU A 85 -19.28 -9.64 -11.66
C LEU A 85 -19.37 -11.10 -11.21
N LYS A 86 -19.72 -11.36 -9.94
CA LYS A 86 -19.96 -12.71 -9.44
C LYS A 86 -21.01 -13.43 -10.28
N MET A 87 -22.17 -12.80 -10.50
CA MET A 87 -23.24 -13.42 -11.28
C MET A 87 -22.83 -13.65 -12.74
N CYS A 88 -22.04 -12.75 -13.34
CA CYS A 88 -21.54 -12.93 -14.69
C CYS A 88 -20.59 -14.13 -14.80
N SER A 89 -19.73 -14.34 -13.83
CA SER A 89 -18.81 -15.49 -13.81
C SER A 89 -19.50 -16.84 -13.57
N GLU A 90 -20.67 -16.86 -12.93
CA GLU A 90 -21.44 -18.08 -12.62
C GLU A 90 -22.40 -18.49 -13.74
N LEU A 91 -22.73 -17.59 -14.67
CA LEU A 91 -23.73 -17.85 -15.71
C LEU A 91 -23.07 -18.09 -17.08
N PRO A 92 -23.18 -19.30 -17.67
CA PRO A 92 -22.43 -19.68 -18.88
C PRO A 92 -22.83 -18.92 -20.14
N TRP A 93 -23.96 -18.22 -20.14
CA TRP A 93 -24.43 -17.40 -21.25
C TRP A 93 -24.08 -15.91 -21.11
N ARG A 94 -23.44 -15.51 -20.02
CA ARG A 94 -22.90 -14.15 -19.84
C ARG A 94 -21.49 -14.05 -20.36
N HIS A 95 -21.16 -12.88 -20.93
CA HIS A 95 -19.79 -12.56 -21.32
C HIS A 95 -19.02 -11.98 -20.15
N ASP A 96 -17.71 -12.19 -20.17
CA ASP A 96 -16.78 -11.56 -19.23
C ASP A 96 -16.84 -10.03 -19.36
N ILE A 97 -16.87 -9.36 -18.22
CA ILE A 97 -16.88 -7.90 -18.11
C ILE A 97 -15.47 -7.43 -17.76
N ALA A 98 -15.02 -6.32 -18.36
CA ALA A 98 -13.77 -5.68 -17.93
C ALA A 98 -13.80 -5.35 -16.45
N SER A 99 -12.69 -5.57 -15.75
CA SER A 99 -12.61 -5.38 -14.30
C SER A 99 -12.85 -3.94 -13.89
N LEU A 100 -13.48 -3.74 -12.74
CA LEU A 100 -13.57 -2.46 -12.06
C LEU A 100 -12.28 -2.22 -11.29
N ASN A 101 -11.53 -1.20 -11.69
CA ASN A 101 -10.22 -0.90 -11.13
C ASN A 101 -10.25 0.40 -10.35
N TYR A 102 -9.82 0.38 -9.10
CA TYR A 102 -9.62 1.56 -8.26
C TYR A 102 -8.12 1.82 -8.08
N ILE A 103 -7.74 3.09 -8.18
CA ILE A 103 -6.41 3.58 -7.80
C ILE A 103 -6.58 4.61 -6.69
N LEU A 104 -6.05 4.33 -5.53
CA LEU A 104 -6.11 5.19 -4.34
C LEU A 104 -4.80 5.97 -4.22
N THR A 105 -4.74 7.15 -4.86
CA THR A 105 -3.49 7.90 -5.04
C THR A 105 -3.12 8.82 -3.89
N SER A 106 -4.06 9.14 -3.01
CA SER A 106 -3.85 9.97 -1.83
C SER A 106 -4.12 9.16 -0.58
N ASN A 107 -3.17 8.32 -0.25
CA ASN A 107 -3.29 7.39 0.88
C ASN A 107 -3.12 8.09 2.23
N VAL A 108 -3.51 7.43 3.32
CA VAL A 108 -3.52 7.98 4.67
C VAL A 108 -2.17 8.61 5.08
N TRP A 109 -1.05 8.01 4.71
CA TRP A 109 0.31 8.46 5.06
C TRP A 109 0.79 9.71 4.31
N GLN A 110 -0.03 10.24 3.41
CA GLN A 110 0.24 11.44 2.59
C GLN A 110 -0.72 12.59 2.89
N GLN A 111 -1.54 12.45 3.93
CA GLN A 111 -2.56 13.42 4.34
C GLN A 111 -2.23 14.08 5.69
N ASP A 112 -0.95 14.12 6.03
CA ASP A 112 -0.40 14.76 7.22
C ASP A 112 -0.82 16.24 7.36
N HIS A 113 -1.03 16.94 6.21
CA HIS A 113 -1.42 18.36 6.15
C HIS A 113 -2.93 18.61 6.11
N ASN A 114 -3.75 17.59 5.88
CA ASN A 114 -5.22 17.71 5.77
C ASN A 114 -5.97 17.26 7.03
N GLY A 115 -5.32 16.53 7.93
CA GLY A 115 -5.90 16.01 9.16
C GLY A 115 -6.93 14.90 8.92
N PHE A 116 -7.73 14.60 9.93
CA PHE A 116 -8.66 13.47 10.01
C PHE A 116 -9.63 13.32 8.84
N THR A 117 -10.07 14.43 8.25
CA THR A 117 -11.06 14.39 7.16
C THR A 117 -10.54 13.71 5.88
N HIS A 118 -9.22 13.51 5.79
CA HIS A 118 -8.56 12.90 4.63
C HIS A 118 -7.79 11.63 5.00
N GLN A 119 -7.96 11.14 6.22
CA GLN A 119 -7.21 10.00 6.77
C GLN A 119 -8.15 8.86 7.12
N ASP A 120 -8.45 7.99 6.15
CA ASP A 120 -9.30 6.80 6.33
C ASP A 120 -8.87 5.70 5.32
N PRO A 121 -8.18 4.63 5.75
CA PRO A 121 -7.83 3.49 4.91
C PRO A 121 -8.90 2.38 4.90
N GLY A 122 -10.07 2.58 5.52
CA GLY A 122 -11.06 1.54 5.80
C GLY A 122 -11.77 0.93 4.59
N PHE A 123 -11.56 1.45 3.37
CA PHE A 123 -12.11 0.82 2.18
C PHE A 123 -11.57 -0.59 1.95
N LEU A 124 -10.29 -0.84 2.28
CA LEU A 124 -9.68 -2.15 2.13
C LEU A 124 -10.36 -3.22 2.99
N ASP A 125 -10.77 -2.87 4.20
CA ASP A 125 -11.52 -3.77 5.11
C ASP A 125 -12.88 -4.13 4.52
N HIS A 126 -13.55 -3.17 3.88
CA HIS A 126 -14.81 -3.42 3.19
C HIS A 126 -14.62 -4.34 1.97
N VAL A 127 -13.57 -4.12 1.17
CA VAL A 127 -13.26 -4.93 -0.03
C VAL A 127 -12.95 -6.37 0.36
N ALA A 128 -12.17 -6.59 1.41
CA ALA A 128 -11.78 -7.93 1.89
C ALA A 128 -12.98 -8.82 2.22
N ASN A 129 -14.12 -8.23 2.59
CA ASN A 129 -15.35 -8.94 2.94
C ASN A 129 -16.22 -9.31 1.73
N LYS A 130 -15.77 -9.10 0.50
CA LYS A 130 -16.49 -9.50 -0.71
C LYS A 130 -16.07 -10.91 -1.16
N LYS A 131 -16.77 -11.45 -2.17
CA LYS A 131 -16.48 -12.77 -2.73
C LYS A 131 -15.00 -12.88 -3.14
N ALA A 132 -14.28 -13.83 -2.57
CA ALA A 132 -12.87 -14.04 -2.81
C ALA A 132 -12.49 -14.18 -4.30
N ASP A 133 -13.34 -14.83 -5.09
CA ASP A 133 -13.12 -14.98 -6.54
C ASP A 133 -13.14 -13.64 -7.31
N VAL A 134 -13.73 -12.59 -6.73
CA VAL A 134 -13.99 -11.32 -7.41
C VAL A 134 -12.98 -10.23 -7.00
N VAL A 135 -12.56 -10.18 -5.73
CA VAL A 135 -11.78 -9.05 -5.22
C VAL A 135 -10.27 -9.31 -5.20
N ARG A 136 -9.51 -8.25 -5.49
CA ARG A 136 -8.04 -8.23 -5.46
C ARG A 136 -7.57 -6.91 -4.86
N MET A 137 -6.55 -6.95 -4.01
CA MET A 137 -5.97 -5.76 -3.37
C MET A 137 -4.46 -5.76 -3.50
N TYR A 138 -3.92 -4.73 -4.12
CA TYR A 138 -2.49 -4.57 -4.38
C TYR A 138 -1.96 -3.31 -3.71
N LEU A 139 -0.88 -3.44 -2.96
CA LEU A 139 -0.20 -2.34 -2.29
C LEU A 139 1.28 -2.30 -2.72
N PRO A 140 1.55 -1.83 -3.94
CA PRO A 140 2.90 -1.79 -4.49
C PRO A 140 3.83 -0.88 -3.67
N PRO A 141 5.07 -1.32 -3.39
CA PRO A 141 6.04 -0.56 -2.59
C PRO A 141 6.73 0.57 -3.36
N ASP A 142 6.71 0.54 -4.68
CA ASP A 142 7.38 1.50 -5.56
C ASP A 142 6.68 1.66 -6.92
N ALA A 143 7.21 2.56 -7.76
CA ALA A 143 6.59 2.89 -9.04
C ALA A 143 6.66 1.74 -10.07
N ASN A 144 7.73 0.94 -10.10
CA ASN A 144 7.84 -0.19 -11.02
C ASN A 144 6.84 -1.29 -10.67
N CYS A 145 6.67 -1.56 -9.37
CA CYS A 145 5.63 -2.48 -8.90
C CYS A 145 4.22 -1.94 -9.19
N LEU A 146 4.00 -0.62 -9.03
CA LEU A 146 2.72 0.01 -9.39
C LEU A 146 2.40 -0.17 -10.87
N LEU A 147 3.35 0.08 -11.76
CA LEU A 147 3.16 -0.11 -13.21
C LEU A 147 2.86 -1.56 -13.56
N SER A 148 3.56 -2.51 -12.95
CA SER A 148 3.32 -3.94 -13.16
C SER A 148 1.92 -4.37 -12.69
N CYS A 149 1.50 -3.96 -11.49
CA CYS A 149 0.15 -4.25 -10.98
C CYS A 149 -0.93 -3.59 -11.83
N PHE A 150 -0.73 -2.33 -12.23
CA PHE A 150 -1.70 -1.60 -13.02
C PHE A 150 -1.89 -2.23 -14.42
N ASP A 151 -0.80 -2.59 -15.09
CA ASP A 151 -0.87 -3.28 -16.40
C ASP A 151 -1.65 -4.58 -16.30
N HIS A 152 -1.43 -5.36 -15.26
CA HIS A 152 -2.21 -6.58 -14.99
C HIS A 152 -3.69 -6.28 -14.74
N CYS A 153 -4.01 -5.34 -13.85
CA CYS A 153 -5.37 -5.01 -13.46
C CYS A 153 -6.20 -4.46 -14.62
N ILE A 154 -5.63 -3.53 -15.42
CA ILE A 154 -6.38 -2.91 -16.54
C ILE A 154 -6.72 -3.90 -17.66
N LYS A 155 -5.99 -4.98 -17.79
CA LYS A 155 -6.24 -6.06 -18.77
C LYS A 155 -7.17 -7.15 -18.25
N SER A 156 -7.40 -7.20 -16.94
CA SER A 156 -8.18 -8.26 -16.29
C SER A 156 -9.67 -8.13 -16.55
N ARG A 157 -10.41 -9.22 -16.30
CA ARG A 157 -11.87 -9.30 -16.45
C ARG A 157 -12.48 -9.96 -15.21
N ASN A 158 -13.72 -9.60 -14.91
CA ASN A 158 -14.55 -10.14 -13.83
C ASN A 158 -14.00 -9.89 -12.41
N TYR A 159 -13.09 -8.92 -12.25
CA TYR A 159 -12.54 -8.57 -10.93
C TYR A 159 -12.90 -7.15 -10.51
N VAL A 160 -12.88 -6.93 -9.22
CA VAL A 160 -12.67 -5.62 -8.63
C VAL A 160 -11.24 -5.59 -8.11
N ASN A 161 -10.43 -4.72 -8.69
CA ASN A 161 -9.04 -4.53 -8.30
C ASN A 161 -8.91 -3.20 -7.54
N VAL A 162 -8.28 -3.23 -6.39
CA VAL A 162 -7.94 -2.03 -5.62
C VAL A 162 -6.43 -1.92 -5.55
N ILE A 163 -5.89 -0.80 -6.00
CA ILE A 163 -4.46 -0.50 -5.97
C ILE A 163 -4.25 0.73 -5.10
N VAL A 164 -3.52 0.57 -4.00
CA VAL A 164 -3.09 1.69 -3.16
C VAL A 164 -1.78 2.22 -3.71
N ALA A 165 -1.76 3.49 -4.08
CA ALA A 165 -0.62 4.13 -4.73
C ALA A 165 -0.23 5.44 -4.06
N SER A 166 0.96 5.94 -4.38
CA SER A 166 1.44 7.24 -3.94
C SER A 166 1.32 8.27 -5.05
N LYS A 167 0.73 9.42 -4.77
CA LYS A 167 0.79 10.60 -5.65
C LYS A 167 2.10 11.37 -5.52
N HIS A 168 2.89 11.12 -4.48
CA HIS A 168 4.19 11.74 -4.26
C HIS A 168 5.34 10.83 -4.69
N PRO A 169 6.46 11.39 -5.16
CA PRO A 169 7.65 10.60 -5.47
C PRO A 169 8.09 9.77 -4.25
N ARG A 170 8.43 8.52 -4.50
CA ARG A 170 8.93 7.56 -3.52
C ARG A 170 10.27 6.99 -3.97
N GLN A 171 10.99 6.40 -3.03
CA GLN A 171 12.20 5.65 -3.36
C GLN A 171 11.83 4.44 -4.23
N GLN A 172 12.71 4.12 -5.16
CA GLN A 172 12.60 2.98 -6.05
C GLN A 172 13.44 1.85 -5.49
N TRP A 173 12.82 0.69 -5.27
CA TRP A 173 13.48 -0.46 -4.63
C TRP A 173 13.89 -1.54 -5.64
N LEU A 174 13.04 -1.80 -6.62
CA LEU A 174 13.22 -2.88 -7.59
C LEU A 174 13.37 -2.32 -9.00
N THR A 175 14.24 -2.94 -9.81
CA THR A 175 14.22 -2.72 -11.25
C THR A 175 12.89 -3.17 -11.86
N MET A 176 12.56 -2.77 -13.07
CA MET A 176 11.32 -3.19 -13.70
C MET A 176 11.21 -4.71 -13.84
N GLU A 177 12.31 -5.38 -14.16
CA GLU A 177 12.35 -6.85 -14.27
C GLU A 177 12.09 -7.53 -12.92
N GLN A 178 12.75 -7.07 -11.86
CA GLN A 178 12.54 -7.55 -10.50
C GLN A 178 11.10 -7.29 -10.03
N ALA A 179 10.55 -6.11 -10.35
CA ALA A 179 9.19 -5.72 -10.01
C ALA A 179 8.16 -6.63 -10.69
N VAL A 180 8.30 -6.92 -11.99
CA VAL A 180 7.41 -7.85 -12.70
C VAL A 180 7.44 -9.22 -12.05
N LYS A 181 8.63 -9.76 -11.74
CA LYS A 181 8.76 -11.04 -11.06
C LYS A 181 8.10 -11.04 -9.68
N HIS A 182 8.38 -10.00 -8.87
CA HIS A 182 7.83 -9.87 -7.51
C HIS A 182 6.31 -9.71 -7.53
N CYS A 183 5.76 -8.86 -8.40
CA CYS A 183 4.31 -8.66 -8.51
C CYS A 183 3.59 -9.90 -9.05
N THR A 184 4.21 -10.68 -9.94
CA THR A 184 3.66 -11.96 -10.40
C THR A 184 3.55 -12.97 -9.25
N GLN A 185 4.51 -12.98 -8.35
CA GLN A 185 4.45 -13.79 -7.12
C GLN A 185 3.47 -13.20 -6.09
N GLY A 186 3.32 -11.86 -6.08
CA GLY A 186 2.47 -11.10 -5.17
C GLY A 186 3.03 -10.92 -3.76
N ILE A 187 4.02 -11.71 -3.36
CA ILE A 187 4.72 -11.68 -2.08
C ILE A 187 6.10 -12.31 -2.25
N GLY A 188 7.08 -11.89 -1.46
CA GLY A 188 8.39 -12.53 -1.52
C GLY A 188 9.38 -12.01 -0.49
N ILE A 189 10.43 -12.80 -0.27
CA ILE A 189 11.59 -12.40 0.53
C ILE A 189 12.46 -11.46 -0.31
N TRP A 190 12.81 -10.32 0.27
CA TRP A 190 13.80 -9.41 -0.29
C TRP A 190 15.20 -9.78 0.23
N SER A 191 15.86 -10.69 -0.48
CA SER A 191 17.17 -11.24 -0.10
C SER A 191 18.23 -10.16 0.06
N TRP A 192 18.19 -9.10 -0.77
CA TRP A 192 19.13 -7.99 -0.70
C TRP A 192 19.01 -7.18 0.61
N ALA A 193 17.82 -7.12 1.21
CA ALA A 193 17.58 -6.44 2.49
C ALA A 193 17.72 -7.38 3.70
N SER A 194 17.54 -8.69 3.49
CA SER A 194 17.67 -9.73 4.51
C SER A 194 19.14 -10.05 4.81
N ASN A 195 19.43 -10.70 5.95
CA ASN A 195 20.75 -11.24 6.27
C ASN A 195 20.70 -12.66 6.87
N ASP A 196 19.56 -13.35 6.73
CA ASP A 196 19.39 -14.73 7.17
C ASP A 196 20.03 -15.75 6.22
N GLN A 197 20.47 -15.34 5.04
CA GLN A 197 21.15 -16.17 4.02
C GLN A 197 20.38 -17.46 3.66
N GLY A 198 19.04 -17.40 3.74
CA GLY A 198 18.18 -18.55 3.50
C GLY A 198 18.05 -19.51 4.68
N GLU A 199 18.72 -19.24 5.80
CA GLU A 199 18.54 -19.97 7.06
C GLU A 199 17.29 -19.50 7.81
N GLU A 200 16.99 -20.15 8.93
CA GLU A 200 15.91 -19.72 9.79
C GLU A 200 16.27 -18.37 10.45
N PRO A 201 15.46 -17.31 10.27
CA PRO A 201 15.72 -16.01 10.87
C PRO A 201 15.40 -16.00 12.36
N ASP A 202 15.95 -15.04 13.11
CA ASP A 202 15.53 -14.74 14.48
C ASP A 202 14.19 -13.99 14.52
N VAL A 203 13.95 -13.15 13.49
CA VAL A 203 12.72 -12.37 13.33
C VAL A 203 12.43 -12.09 11.87
N VAL A 204 11.16 -12.03 11.53
CA VAL A 204 10.67 -11.62 10.20
C VAL A 204 10.20 -10.17 10.27
N MET A 205 10.77 -9.31 9.43
CA MET A 205 10.35 -7.94 9.21
C MET A 205 9.49 -7.87 7.96
N ALA A 206 8.17 -7.80 8.13
CA ALA A 206 7.23 -7.81 7.01
C ALA A 206 6.66 -6.42 6.74
N CYS A 207 6.34 -6.13 5.49
CA CYS A 207 5.77 -4.85 5.09
C CYS A 207 4.78 -4.99 3.93
N CYS A 208 3.76 -4.12 3.93
CA CYS A 208 2.75 -4.04 2.88
C CYS A 208 2.32 -2.58 2.69
N GLY A 209 2.60 -2.02 1.51
CA GLY A 209 2.40 -0.62 1.14
C GLY A 209 3.69 0.18 1.06
N ASP A 210 3.66 1.36 0.42
CA ASP A 210 4.84 2.18 0.13
C ASP A 210 5.52 2.72 1.39
N THR A 211 4.77 3.38 2.25
CA THR A 211 5.27 3.96 3.51
C THR A 211 5.69 2.91 4.52
N PRO A 212 4.91 1.84 4.78
CA PRO A 212 5.36 0.73 5.61
C PRO A 212 6.66 0.07 5.11
N THR A 213 6.83 -0.06 3.80
CA THR A 213 8.06 -0.61 3.22
C THR A 213 9.26 0.28 3.51
N LEU A 214 9.12 1.61 3.33
CA LEU A 214 10.17 2.57 3.66
C LEU A 214 10.60 2.46 5.12
N GLU A 215 9.65 2.46 6.05
CA GLU A 215 9.96 2.42 7.48
C GLU A 215 10.51 1.07 7.92
N THR A 216 10.03 -0.03 7.36
CA THR A 216 10.58 -1.38 7.61
C THR A 216 12.04 -1.47 7.15
N LEU A 217 12.37 -1.00 5.95
CA LEU A 217 13.74 -1.01 5.46
C LEU A 217 14.66 -0.11 6.31
N ALA A 218 14.16 1.04 6.75
CA ALA A 218 14.90 1.91 7.64
C ALA A 218 15.15 1.26 9.02
N ALA A 219 14.15 0.57 9.57
CA ALA A 219 14.29 -0.20 10.81
C ALA A 219 15.31 -1.36 10.65
N VAL A 220 15.22 -2.11 9.54
CA VAL A 220 16.18 -3.18 9.21
C VAL A 220 17.60 -2.64 9.08
N SER A 221 17.78 -1.48 8.45
CA SER A 221 19.10 -0.83 8.36
C SER A 221 19.68 -0.50 9.74
N ILE A 222 18.84 -0.02 10.67
CA ILE A 222 19.25 0.24 12.06
C ILE A 222 19.63 -1.08 12.76
N LEU A 223 18.75 -2.08 12.69
CA LEU A 223 18.99 -3.37 13.33
C LEU A 223 20.25 -4.05 12.83
N ARG A 224 20.51 -4.06 11.51
CA ARG A 224 21.72 -4.65 10.92
C ARG A 224 23.02 -3.92 11.33
N LYS A 225 22.96 -2.61 11.58
CA LYS A 225 24.10 -1.81 12.06
C LYS A 225 24.36 -1.98 13.56
N GLU A 226 23.30 -2.02 14.36
CA GLU A 226 23.43 -2.09 15.83
C GLU A 226 23.55 -3.53 16.37
N LEU A 227 22.98 -4.51 15.65
CA LEU A 227 22.92 -5.93 16.02
C LEU A 227 23.29 -6.81 14.81
N PRO A 228 24.53 -6.75 14.30
CA PRO A 228 24.92 -7.42 13.05
C PRO A 228 24.81 -8.96 13.09
N GLU A 229 24.79 -9.55 14.27
CA GLU A 229 24.58 -11.00 14.47
C GLU A 229 23.13 -11.43 14.37
N LEU A 230 22.17 -10.49 14.45
CA LEU A 230 20.75 -10.79 14.39
C LEU A 230 20.33 -11.17 12.97
N LYS A 231 19.78 -12.38 12.79
CA LYS A 231 19.29 -12.85 11.49
C LYS A 231 17.90 -12.29 11.22
N LEU A 232 17.83 -11.42 10.23
CA LEU A 232 16.61 -10.73 9.80
C LEU A 232 16.16 -11.26 8.43
N ARG A 233 14.88 -11.58 8.29
CA ARG A 233 14.24 -11.83 7.00
C ARG A 233 13.28 -10.69 6.69
N VAL A 234 13.40 -10.09 5.52
CA VAL A 234 12.50 -9.06 5.03
C VAL A 234 11.52 -9.67 4.05
N VAL A 235 10.21 -9.55 4.32
CA VAL A 235 9.13 -10.02 3.46
C VAL A 235 8.29 -8.84 3.01
N ASN A 236 8.21 -8.61 1.69
CA ASN A 236 7.32 -7.59 1.14
C ASN A 236 6.07 -8.25 0.54
N VAL A 237 4.90 -7.69 0.87
CA VAL A 237 3.59 -8.12 0.40
C VAL A 237 3.03 -7.08 -0.55
N VAL A 238 2.83 -7.44 -1.82
CA VAL A 238 2.18 -6.61 -2.83
C VAL A 238 0.71 -6.98 -2.95
N ASP A 239 0.41 -8.26 -3.11
CA ASP A 239 -0.96 -8.80 -3.15
C ASP A 239 -1.37 -9.21 -1.73
N LEU A 240 -2.21 -8.38 -1.11
CA LEU A 240 -2.65 -8.60 0.27
C LEU A 240 -3.39 -9.93 0.45
N MET A 241 -4.06 -10.42 -0.61
CA MET A 241 -4.82 -11.67 -0.55
C MET A 241 -3.93 -12.91 -0.43
N LYS A 242 -2.61 -12.81 -0.70
CA LYS A 242 -1.63 -13.86 -0.43
C LYS A 242 -1.57 -14.30 1.04
N LEU A 243 -1.95 -13.42 1.95
CA LEU A 243 -1.96 -13.72 3.38
C LEU A 243 -3.03 -14.75 3.76
N GLN A 244 -4.14 -14.82 3.03
CA GLN A 244 -5.18 -15.83 3.26
C GLN A 244 -4.71 -17.25 2.87
N PRO A 245 -5.26 -18.31 3.49
CA PRO A 245 -5.10 -19.67 3.00
C PRO A 245 -5.66 -19.83 1.58
N HIS A 246 -5.03 -20.69 0.79
CA HIS A 246 -5.50 -21.02 -0.58
C HIS A 246 -6.92 -21.62 -0.60
N THR A 247 -7.39 -22.13 0.53
CA THR A 247 -8.78 -22.61 0.71
C THR A 247 -9.80 -21.49 0.84
N GLU A 248 -9.36 -20.28 1.18
CA GLU A 248 -10.22 -19.11 1.40
C GLU A 248 -10.19 -18.13 0.23
N HIS A 249 -9.05 -18.04 -0.45
CA HIS A 249 -8.88 -17.12 -1.57
C HIS A 249 -8.02 -17.76 -2.68
N PRO A 250 -8.37 -17.59 -3.98
CA PRO A 250 -7.60 -18.17 -5.09
C PRO A 250 -6.12 -17.75 -5.14
N HIS A 251 -5.79 -16.55 -4.64
CA HIS A 251 -4.41 -16.07 -4.55
C HIS A 251 -3.71 -16.50 -3.25
N GLY A 252 -4.45 -17.07 -2.29
CA GLY A 252 -3.93 -17.45 -0.98
C GLY A 252 -2.80 -18.46 -1.08
N LEU A 253 -1.86 -18.38 -0.13
CA LEU A 253 -0.74 -19.33 -0.02
C LEU A 253 -1.18 -20.63 0.65
N THR A 254 -0.51 -21.73 0.32
CA THR A 254 -0.55 -22.95 1.15
C THR A 254 0.11 -22.67 2.51
N ASP A 255 -0.09 -23.55 3.48
CA ASP A 255 0.54 -23.38 4.80
C ASP A 255 2.06 -23.54 4.71
N GLU A 256 2.55 -24.41 3.83
CA GLU A 256 3.97 -24.63 3.58
C GLU A 256 4.63 -23.39 2.97
N GLU A 257 3.99 -22.77 1.98
CA GLU A 257 4.49 -21.53 1.37
C GLU A 257 4.50 -20.38 2.38
N TYR A 258 3.43 -20.27 3.18
CA TYR A 258 3.35 -19.25 4.23
C TYR A 258 4.42 -19.46 5.31
N ASP A 259 4.58 -20.68 5.82
CA ASP A 259 5.59 -21.04 6.82
C ASP A 259 7.01 -20.83 6.26
N GLY A 260 7.22 -21.03 4.96
CA GLY A 260 8.49 -20.76 4.28
C GLY A 260 8.89 -19.27 4.28
N LEU A 261 7.92 -18.39 4.21
CA LEU A 261 8.13 -16.92 4.26
C LEU A 261 8.21 -16.41 5.71
N PHE A 262 7.23 -16.78 6.53
CA PHE A 262 6.96 -16.17 7.84
C PHE A 262 7.41 -17.03 9.02
N THR A 263 7.96 -18.22 8.77
CA THR A 263 8.32 -19.23 9.78
C THR A 263 7.12 -19.78 10.56
N LYS A 264 7.35 -20.76 11.41
CA LYS A 264 6.27 -21.41 12.20
C LYS A 264 6.04 -20.77 13.56
N ASP A 265 7.05 -20.09 14.11
CA ASP A 265 7.07 -19.65 15.51
C ASP A 265 7.86 -18.37 15.78
N LYS A 266 8.75 -17.93 14.84
CA LYS A 266 9.54 -16.71 15.04
C LYS A 266 8.66 -15.48 15.06
N PRO A 267 9.06 -14.43 15.79
CA PRO A 267 8.32 -13.17 15.78
C PRO A 267 8.22 -12.58 14.37
N ILE A 268 7.05 -12.10 14.02
CA ILE A 268 6.78 -11.36 12.78
C ILE A 268 6.39 -9.94 13.18
N ILE A 269 7.20 -8.96 12.81
CA ILE A 269 6.87 -7.54 12.93
C ILE A 269 6.37 -7.09 11.57
N PHE A 270 5.08 -6.81 11.48
CA PHE A 270 4.41 -6.53 10.21
C PHE A 270 3.96 -5.06 10.17
N ALA A 271 4.60 -4.25 9.35
CA ALA A 271 4.18 -2.89 9.05
C ALA A 271 3.16 -2.91 7.90
N TYR A 272 1.93 -2.50 8.18
CA TYR A 272 0.82 -2.54 7.24
C TYR A 272 0.26 -1.14 6.97
N HIS A 273 -0.17 -0.91 5.74
CA HIS A 273 -0.71 0.37 5.28
C HIS A 273 -1.96 0.83 6.03
N GLY A 274 -2.91 -0.06 6.24
CA GLY A 274 -4.24 0.24 6.81
C GLY A 274 -4.40 -0.20 8.25
N TYR A 275 -5.62 -0.56 8.64
CA TYR A 275 -5.92 -1.01 10.00
C TYR A 275 -5.30 -2.39 10.29
N PRO A 276 -4.56 -2.56 11.39
CA PRO A 276 -3.91 -3.84 11.74
C PRO A 276 -4.86 -5.03 11.80
N THR A 277 -6.11 -4.80 12.15
CA THR A 277 -7.17 -5.82 12.25
C THR A 277 -7.35 -6.62 10.98
N LEU A 278 -7.23 -5.98 9.81
CA LEU A 278 -7.37 -6.67 8.52
C LEU A 278 -6.30 -7.75 8.33
N VAL A 279 -5.04 -7.46 8.65
CA VAL A 279 -3.97 -8.47 8.56
C VAL A 279 -4.23 -9.64 9.51
N HIS A 280 -4.71 -9.37 10.73
CA HIS A 280 -5.10 -10.43 11.67
C HIS A 280 -6.29 -11.25 11.14
N GLU A 281 -7.28 -10.63 10.51
CA GLU A 281 -8.39 -11.31 9.86
C GLU A 281 -7.92 -12.23 8.74
N LEU A 282 -7.03 -11.75 7.86
CA LEU A 282 -6.51 -12.53 6.74
C LEU A 282 -5.62 -13.71 7.18
N THR A 283 -5.01 -13.61 8.38
CA THR A 283 -4.03 -14.58 8.88
C THR A 283 -4.52 -15.43 10.06
N TYR A 284 -5.76 -15.26 10.54
CA TYR A 284 -6.21 -15.91 11.78
C TYR A 284 -6.14 -17.45 11.73
N ARG A 285 -6.18 -18.05 10.54
CA ARG A 285 -6.04 -19.50 10.34
C ARG A 285 -4.60 -19.98 10.23
N ARG A 286 -3.63 -19.06 10.05
CA ARG A 286 -2.22 -19.41 9.93
C ARG A 286 -1.67 -19.96 11.25
N ARG A 287 -0.64 -20.80 11.14
CA ARG A 287 -0.05 -21.51 12.28
C ARG A 287 0.71 -20.57 13.20
N ASN A 288 1.57 -19.73 12.65
CA ASN A 288 2.36 -18.78 13.43
C ASN A 288 1.47 -17.68 14.01
N LYS A 289 1.32 -17.66 15.34
CA LYS A 289 0.55 -16.66 16.09
C LYS A 289 1.43 -15.54 16.68
N ASN A 290 2.75 -15.63 16.51
CA ASN A 290 3.69 -14.62 16.97
C ASN A 290 3.76 -13.45 15.97
N LEU A 291 2.60 -12.96 15.55
CA LEU A 291 2.39 -11.90 14.57
C LEU A 291 2.01 -10.59 15.27
N HIS A 292 2.82 -9.57 15.07
CA HIS A 292 2.66 -8.23 15.63
C HIS A 292 2.50 -7.22 14.50
N VAL A 293 1.29 -6.77 14.29
CA VAL A 293 0.95 -5.86 13.19
C VAL A 293 0.94 -4.42 13.67
N ARG A 294 1.62 -3.53 12.94
CA ARG A 294 1.58 -2.08 13.09
C ARG A 294 0.94 -1.47 11.85
N GLY A 295 0.11 -0.48 12.03
CA GLY A 295 -0.62 0.18 10.96
C GLY A 295 -1.35 1.41 11.47
N TYR A 296 -2.29 1.93 10.70
CA TYR A 296 -3.07 3.09 11.09
C TYR A 296 -3.99 2.78 12.29
N LYS A 297 -3.99 3.68 13.30
CA LYS A 297 -4.71 3.50 14.58
C LYS A 297 -5.71 4.63 14.87
N GLU A 298 -6.11 5.40 13.89
CA GLU A 298 -6.93 6.62 14.06
C GLU A 298 -6.22 7.74 14.85
N GLU A 299 -4.89 7.69 14.95
CA GLU A 299 -4.07 8.75 15.54
C GLU A 299 -3.66 9.76 14.45
N GLY A 300 -4.65 10.23 13.68
CA GLY A 300 -4.46 11.20 12.62
C GLY A 300 -4.53 12.63 13.13
N THR A 301 -3.78 13.54 12.50
CA THR A 301 -3.81 14.99 12.78
C THR A 301 -3.10 15.75 11.66
N ILE A 302 -3.05 17.08 11.77
CA ILE A 302 -2.16 17.93 10.97
C ILE A 302 -0.80 17.94 11.67
N THR A 303 0.21 17.38 11.01
CA THR A 303 1.57 17.26 11.56
C THR A 303 2.60 17.13 10.42
N THR A 304 3.80 16.59 10.70
CA THR A 304 4.79 16.28 9.67
C THR A 304 4.62 14.84 9.16
N PRO A 305 5.10 14.50 7.96
CA PRO A 305 4.94 13.15 7.40
C PRO A 305 5.51 12.03 8.29
N PHE A 306 6.63 12.25 8.96
CA PHE A 306 7.20 11.24 9.85
C PHE A 306 6.48 11.18 11.19
N ASP A 307 6.05 12.33 11.74
CA ASP A 307 5.30 12.36 13.00
C ASP A 307 3.95 11.63 12.88
N MET A 308 3.31 11.69 11.71
CA MET A 308 2.12 10.89 11.41
C MET A 308 2.38 9.39 11.58
N ARG A 309 3.57 8.91 11.25
CA ARG A 309 4.00 7.50 11.44
C ARG A 309 4.29 7.22 12.91
N VAL A 310 4.92 8.16 13.62
CA VAL A 310 5.21 8.06 15.06
C VAL A 310 3.92 7.96 15.88
N LEU A 311 2.91 8.79 15.58
CA LEU A 311 1.61 8.72 16.23
C LEU A 311 0.93 7.35 16.10
N ASN A 312 1.22 6.64 15.01
CA ASN A 312 0.65 5.32 14.72
C ASN A 312 1.61 4.14 15.02
N ASP A 313 2.76 4.36 15.67
CA ASP A 313 3.78 3.36 16.02
C ASP A 313 4.27 2.53 14.82
N ILE A 314 4.31 3.12 13.63
CA ILE A 314 4.74 2.45 12.39
C ILE A 314 6.06 3.02 11.85
N ASP A 315 6.62 3.99 12.54
CA ASP A 315 7.92 4.56 12.20
C ASP A 315 9.07 3.58 12.49
N ARG A 316 10.23 3.87 11.89
CA ARG A 316 11.43 3.04 11.98
C ARG A 316 11.91 2.80 13.41
N PHE A 317 11.75 3.74 14.32
CA PHE A 317 12.23 3.63 15.69
C PHE A 317 11.32 2.72 16.51
N ASP A 318 10.00 2.87 16.38
CA ASP A 318 9.04 2.01 17.04
C ASP A 318 9.07 0.57 16.49
N LEU A 319 9.31 0.39 15.18
CA LEU A 319 9.52 -0.95 14.60
C LEU A 319 10.79 -1.63 15.16
N VAL A 320 11.88 -0.89 15.38
CA VAL A 320 13.09 -1.41 16.06
C VAL A 320 12.78 -1.78 17.51
N ILE A 321 12.11 -0.90 18.25
CA ILE A 321 11.72 -1.14 19.64
C ILE A 321 10.86 -2.40 19.76
N ASP A 322 9.89 -2.54 18.87
CA ASP A 322 8.97 -3.69 18.86
C ASP A 322 9.72 -5.00 18.55
N THR A 323 10.64 -4.96 17.60
CA THR A 323 11.51 -6.10 17.27
C THR A 323 12.33 -6.53 18.48
N VAL A 324 13.05 -5.61 19.10
CA VAL A 324 13.93 -5.90 20.24
C VAL A 324 13.15 -6.46 21.43
N ARG A 325 11.97 -5.93 21.72
CA ARG A 325 11.11 -6.41 22.82
C ARG A 325 10.62 -7.84 22.64
N ARG A 326 10.62 -8.37 21.40
CA ARG A 326 10.25 -9.77 21.08
C ARG A 326 11.44 -10.73 21.12
N LEU A 327 12.65 -10.23 21.36
CA LEU A 327 13.90 -10.96 21.33
C LEU A 327 14.62 -10.86 22.69
N PRO A 328 14.10 -11.51 23.75
CA PRO A 328 14.64 -11.39 25.11
C PRO A 328 16.11 -11.84 25.22
N GLN A 329 16.58 -12.67 24.29
CA GLN A 329 17.98 -13.11 24.22
C GLN A 329 18.97 -11.96 23.98
N LEU A 330 18.53 -10.79 23.52
CA LEU A 330 19.37 -9.62 23.31
C LEU A 330 19.79 -8.94 24.65
N GLY A 331 19.11 -9.21 25.74
CA GLY A 331 19.48 -8.75 27.07
C GLY A 331 19.78 -7.25 27.16
N ASN A 332 20.90 -6.89 27.76
CA ASN A 332 21.30 -5.49 27.97
C ASN A 332 21.55 -4.73 26.65
N ARG A 333 22.03 -5.40 25.59
CA ARG A 333 22.21 -4.76 24.27
C ARG A 333 20.87 -4.33 23.68
N GLY A 334 19.85 -5.20 23.83
CA GLY A 334 18.50 -4.86 23.41
C GLY A 334 17.93 -3.67 24.22
N ALA A 335 18.11 -3.67 25.55
CA ALA A 335 17.66 -2.57 26.39
C ALA A 335 18.34 -1.23 26.03
N TYR A 336 19.63 -1.25 25.73
CA TYR A 336 20.34 -0.06 25.27
C TYR A 336 19.80 0.45 23.93
N LEU A 337 19.53 -0.45 22.98
CA LEU A 337 19.01 -0.06 21.67
C LEU A 337 17.58 0.52 21.79
N VAL A 338 16.74 -0.06 22.64
CA VAL A 338 15.40 0.49 22.93
C VAL A 338 15.51 1.91 23.46
N GLN A 339 16.41 2.17 24.43
CA GLN A 339 16.60 3.52 24.97
C GLN A 339 17.08 4.48 23.88
N LYS A 340 18.04 4.06 23.06
CA LYS A 340 18.55 4.87 21.93
C LYS A 340 17.43 5.27 20.94
N MET A 341 16.50 4.36 20.64
CA MET A 341 15.36 4.66 19.77
C MET A 341 14.36 5.60 20.44
N GLN A 342 14.11 5.44 21.74
CA GLN A 342 13.26 6.36 22.52
C GLN A 342 13.85 7.78 22.55
N ASP A 343 15.17 7.90 22.73
CA ASP A 343 15.86 9.19 22.67
C ASP A 343 15.70 9.86 21.30
N LYS A 344 15.75 9.07 20.21
CA LYS A 344 15.49 9.56 18.84
C LYS A 344 14.07 10.06 18.65
N LEU A 345 13.08 9.41 19.23
CA LEU A 345 11.69 9.88 19.21
C LEU A 345 11.51 11.21 19.99
N VAL A 346 12.22 11.36 21.12
CA VAL A 346 12.24 12.62 21.86
C VAL A 346 12.89 13.75 21.05
N GLU A 347 14.06 13.48 20.44
CA GLU A 347 14.76 14.40 19.55
C GLU A 347 13.87 14.86 18.39
N HIS A 348 13.19 13.91 17.74
CA HIS A 348 12.24 14.20 16.66
C HIS A 348 11.13 15.13 17.12
N ARG A 349 10.45 14.82 18.23
CA ARG A 349 9.35 15.66 18.78
C ARG A 349 9.82 17.08 19.08
N GLN A 350 11.01 17.24 19.64
CA GLN A 350 11.58 18.56 19.89
C GLN A 350 11.85 19.29 18.57
N TYR A 351 12.47 18.60 17.61
CA TYR A 351 12.84 19.21 16.33
C TYR A 351 11.62 19.69 15.52
N ILE A 352 10.55 18.90 15.43
CA ILE A 352 9.33 19.32 14.71
C ILE A 352 8.63 20.46 15.38
N ARG A 353 8.67 20.56 16.71
CA ARG A 353 8.11 21.68 17.48
C ARG A 353 8.83 23.00 17.16
N ASP A 354 10.14 22.92 17.03
CA ASP A 354 10.97 24.10 16.82
C ASP A 354 11.05 24.51 15.32
N ASN A 355 10.92 23.57 14.39
CA ASN A 355 11.19 23.78 12.97
C ASN A 355 9.98 23.54 12.05
N GLY A 356 8.93 22.85 12.49
CA GLY A 356 7.74 22.55 11.68
C GLY A 356 7.97 21.54 10.53
N VAL A 357 9.10 20.83 10.56
CA VAL A 357 9.49 19.84 9.53
C VAL A 357 10.21 18.66 10.20
N ASP A 358 10.25 17.50 9.53
CA ASP A 358 10.97 16.33 10.03
C ASP A 358 12.50 16.55 10.03
N LEU A 359 13.20 15.79 10.89
CA LEU A 359 14.66 15.76 10.97
C LEU A 359 15.30 15.54 9.58
N PRO A 360 16.43 16.23 9.26
CA PRO A 360 17.09 16.09 7.96
C PRO A 360 17.49 14.63 7.63
N GLU A 361 17.99 13.88 8.60
CA GLU A 361 18.37 12.48 8.40
C GLU A 361 17.16 11.56 8.11
N ILE A 362 15.96 11.91 8.56
CA ILE A 362 14.73 11.19 8.24
C ILE A 362 14.29 11.52 6.82
N ARG A 363 14.29 12.80 6.45
CA ARG A 363 13.86 13.27 5.13
C ARG A 363 14.78 12.80 3.99
N SER A 364 16.07 12.73 4.24
CA SER A 364 17.10 12.35 3.26
C SER A 364 17.49 10.88 3.32
N TRP A 365 16.87 10.09 4.20
CA TRP A 365 17.24 8.69 4.39
C TRP A 365 17.15 7.90 3.08
N LYS A 366 18.17 7.11 2.81
CA LYS A 366 18.25 6.16 1.71
C LYS A 366 18.80 4.84 2.23
N TRP A 367 18.44 3.77 1.56
CA TRP A 367 19.04 2.47 1.83
C TRP A 367 20.56 2.54 1.57
N ASP A 368 21.32 1.94 2.46
CA ASP A 368 22.78 1.83 2.36
C ASP A 368 23.12 0.56 1.55
N GLU A 369 23.53 0.73 0.31
CA GLU A 369 23.84 -0.40 -0.59
C GLU A 369 24.99 -1.29 -0.06
N ALA A 370 25.83 -0.79 0.86
CA ALA A 370 26.82 -1.61 1.56
C ALA A 370 26.18 -2.71 2.45
N LEU A 371 24.89 -2.58 2.75
CA LEU A 371 24.12 -3.61 3.43
C LEU A 371 23.54 -4.68 2.47
N ASN A 372 23.65 -4.53 1.16
CA ASN A 372 23.18 -5.56 0.24
C ASN A 372 24.00 -6.83 0.46
N ASN A 373 23.31 -7.97 0.51
CA ASN A 373 24.01 -9.24 0.38
C ASN A 373 24.53 -9.35 -1.05
N ALA A 374 25.73 -9.90 -1.21
CA ALA A 374 26.21 -10.32 -2.53
C ALA A 374 25.21 -11.36 -3.07
N GLU A 375 24.73 -11.14 -4.31
CA GLU A 375 23.88 -12.09 -5.01
C GLU A 375 24.58 -13.43 -5.23
#